data_869ab3003b56383bb1cba706521503bf
#
_entry.id   869ab3003b56383bb1cba706521503bf
#
_cell.length_a   1.000
_cell.length_b   1.000
_cell.length_c   1.000
_cell.angle_alpha   90.00
_cell.angle_beta   90.00
_cell.angle_gamma   90.00
#
_symmetry.space_group_name_H-M   'P 1'
#
loop_
_entity.id
_entity.type
_entity.pdbx_description
1 polymer ?
#
loop_
_entity_poly.entity_id
_entity_poly.type
_entity_poly.pdbx_seq_one_letter_code
_entity_poly.pdbx_strand_id
1 'polypeptide(L)'
;MLELGTVYSACEGSALGVLGPMAVLDIVVQRPNRFDQDTMDADLDRVLGFVSQIDTNDLELQLLHRGIGLACFVQGMNRVVVSNQYQVLSREELESGAVCFRTAVSVTNPDATATAFKFANNIIDLYSQPAPHDIEPLVAWASSNLDRYGLPGQNQGFLLTLCMKRAMPVNQIWPGTHMVGTGKYSQRISSTMTGRTSAQAVLYAKNKIATAELLNLAGLPGSEHQKVATWEQTVKAAEEYGYPVVIKPYDRDNGQGVYAGITTQADLQHAYTEVTKIVPQFLVERHFEGVGHRITIVDQNIITVTKKLPATVTGDGVSTVQQLLDAQQGPSRYIKRPEGGEPFILIGSAVLPMTVDDEVLGMLAQQSHTLSTVPAAGEQLQLRRRNNASAGGVTQAIDKTTVHPDNQELCLRAARVMDLDIAGIDLLIPDITQSWLATGALICEVNAVPQVGYNHGITQIVDHIFQTGVRVPMHMVIVESWSQDDLHLAHELATITGSNAFSASTGIWINGKCMSRPFANGFTAARAVIFDQQVESAVCIMTKVEVSELGLPLDRFDQILIENPDDVVNWVNPHSANIKPLKVYRNE
;
A
#
# COMPACT_ATOMS: atom_id res chain seq x y z
N MET A 1 16.02 -27.49 -3.93
CA MET A 1 16.72 -26.25 -3.53
C MET A 1 16.78 -25.34 -4.74
N LEU A 2 16.74 -24.01 -4.52
CA LEU A 2 16.77 -22.99 -5.57
C LEU A 2 18.04 -22.15 -5.40
N GLU A 3 18.79 -21.94 -6.46
CA GLU A 3 19.97 -21.10 -6.46
C GLU A 3 19.90 -20.11 -7.63
N LEU A 4 20.14 -18.83 -7.34
CA LEU A 4 20.25 -17.80 -8.37
C LEU A 4 21.63 -17.88 -9.02
N GLY A 5 21.65 -18.07 -10.33
CA GLY A 5 22.86 -18.16 -11.15
C GLY A 5 23.19 -16.85 -11.86
N THR A 6 23.70 -16.98 -13.08
CA THR A 6 24.14 -15.85 -13.91
C THR A 6 22.99 -14.93 -14.28
N VAL A 7 23.19 -13.62 -14.14
CA VAL A 7 22.30 -12.59 -14.70
C VAL A 7 22.79 -12.21 -16.08
N TYR A 8 21.96 -12.40 -17.10
CA TYR A 8 22.32 -12.15 -18.52
C TYR A 8 21.98 -10.74 -18.96
N SER A 9 20.82 -10.23 -18.52
CA SER A 9 20.38 -8.87 -18.83
C SER A 9 19.47 -8.35 -17.74
N ALA A 10 19.42 -7.03 -17.61
CA ALA A 10 18.47 -6.34 -16.77
C ALA A 10 17.97 -5.11 -17.55
N CYS A 11 16.65 -4.91 -17.58
CA CYS A 11 15.99 -3.84 -18.30
C CYS A 11 15.18 -2.95 -17.34
N GLU A 12 15.15 -1.65 -17.61
CA GLU A 12 14.30 -0.70 -16.87
C GLU A 12 12.82 -0.82 -17.25
N GLY A 13 12.56 -1.31 -18.46
CA GLY A 13 11.22 -1.48 -19.02
C GLY A 13 10.72 -2.92 -18.98
N SER A 14 9.59 -3.13 -19.64
CA SER A 14 8.95 -4.44 -19.78
C SER A 14 9.56 -5.20 -20.96
N ALA A 15 9.76 -6.50 -20.83
CA ALA A 15 10.18 -7.38 -21.92
C ALA A 15 9.78 -8.83 -21.62
N LEU A 16 9.74 -9.67 -22.65
CA LEU A 16 9.51 -11.11 -22.54
C LEU A 16 8.24 -11.49 -21.74
N GLY A 17 7.22 -10.63 -21.78
CA GLY A 17 5.97 -10.84 -21.04
C GLY A 17 6.03 -10.46 -19.55
N VAL A 18 7.15 -9.89 -19.08
CA VAL A 18 7.31 -9.43 -17.69
C VAL A 18 7.08 -7.93 -17.62
N LEU A 19 6.26 -7.51 -16.65
CA LEU A 19 5.94 -6.09 -16.40
C LEU A 19 7.03 -5.38 -15.58
N GLY A 20 7.29 -4.11 -15.92
CA GLY A 20 8.17 -3.21 -15.19
C GLY A 20 9.65 -3.59 -15.34
N PRO A 21 10.50 -3.13 -14.44
CA PRO A 21 11.90 -3.55 -14.43
C PRO A 21 12.02 -5.05 -14.28
N MET A 22 12.86 -5.67 -15.11
CA MET A 22 13.01 -7.12 -15.14
C MET A 22 14.47 -7.54 -15.38
N ALA A 23 14.77 -8.78 -15.04
CA ALA A 23 16.05 -9.40 -15.38
C ALA A 23 15.84 -10.79 -15.99
N VAL A 24 16.75 -11.17 -16.88
CA VAL A 24 16.92 -12.53 -17.37
C VAL A 24 18.07 -13.16 -16.59
N LEU A 25 17.78 -14.24 -15.88
CA LEU A 25 18.76 -14.91 -15.03
C LEU A 25 18.54 -16.43 -15.02
N ASP A 26 19.60 -17.17 -14.69
CA ASP A 26 19.50 -18.59 -14.45
C ASP A 26 19.01 -18.85 -13.01
N ILE A 27 18.06 -19.77 -12.89
CA ILE A 27 17.61 -20.32 -11.60
C ILE A 27 17.89 -21.83 -11.64
N VAL A 28 18.85 -22.26 -10.83
CA VAL A 28 19.20 -23.68 -10.73
C VAL A 28 18.29 -24.33 -9.69
N VAL A 29 17.62 -25.38 -10.11
CA VAL A 29 16.72 -26.16 -9.26
C VAL A 29 17.33 -27.54 -9.02
N GLN A 30 17.65 -27.83 -7.77
CA GLN A 30 18.09 -29.17 -7.37
C GLN A 30 16.96 -29.90 -6.68
N ARG A 31 16.60 -31.06 -7.22
CA ARG A 31 15.58 -31.94 -6.66
C ARG A 31 16.01 -32.41 -5.26
N PRO A 32 15.21 -32.21 -4.21
CA PRO A 32 15.50 -32.77 -2.91
C PRO A 32 15.19 -34.27 -2.90
N ASN A 33 15.93 -35.04 -2.08
CA ASN A 33 15.69 -36.48 -1.92
C ASN A 33 14.31 -36.79 -1.30
N ARG A 34 13.79 -35.85 -0.51
CA ARG A 34 12.47 -35.86 0.11
C ARG A 34 11.88 -34.45 0.00
N PHE A 35 10.58 -34.36 -0.24
CA PHE A 35 9.87 -33.09 -0.25
C PHE A 35 8.41 -33.29 0.18
N ASP A 36 8.04 -32.68 1.29
CA ASP A 36 6.68 -32.73 1.84
C ASP A 36 5.88 -31.52 1.34
N GLN A 37 5.45 -31.63 0.10
CA GLN A 37 4.73 -30.57 -0.61
C GLN A 37 3.39 -30.23 0.04
N ASP A 38 2.62 -31.23 0.42
CA ASP A 38 1.25 -31.04 0.90
C ASP A 38 1.25 -30.30 2.25
N THR A 39 2.18 -30.69 3.14
CA THR A 39 2.35 -29.99 4.42
C THR A 39 2.86 -28.57 4.21
N MET A 40 3.79 -28.35 3.27
CA MET A 40 4.28 -27.01 2.94
C MET A 40 3.15 -26.11 2.44
N ASP A 41 2.38 -26.56 1.46
CA ASP A 41 1.29 -25.78 0.87
C ASP A 41 0.20 -25.46 1.94
N ALA A 42 -0.11 -26.42 2.84
CA ALA A 42 -1.04 -26.21 3.95
C ALA A 42 -0.52 -25.20 4.99
N ASP A 43 0.75 -25.27 5.36
CA ASP A 43 1.34 -24.34 6.32
C ASP A 43 1.50 -22.92 5.71
N LEU A 44 1.86 -22.82 4.44
CA LEU A 44 1.93 -21.55 3.72
C LEU A 44 0.55 -20.88 3.59
N ASP A 45 -0.50 -21.66 3.32
CA ASP A 45 -1.88 -21.13 3.33
C ASP A 45 -2.30 -20.72 4.75
N ARG A 46 -2.04 -21.56 5.74
CA ARG A 46 -2.39 -21.32 7.14
C ARG A 46 -1.70 -20.09 7.73
N VAL A 47 -0.40 -19.95 7.49
CA VAL A 47 0.43 -18.89 8.11
C VAL A 47 0.46 -17.62 7.26
N LEU A 48 0.57 -17.75 5.94
CA LEU A 48 0.75 -16.62 5.01
C LEU A 48 -0.47 -16.36 4.12
N GLY A 49 -1.41 -17.31 4.03
CA GLY A 49 -2.47 -17.27 3.03
C GLY A 49 -1.94 -17.37 1.59
N PHE A 50 -0.76 -17.95 1.42
CA PHE A 50 -0.16 -18.19 0.12
C PHE A 50 -0.67 -19.51 -0.46
N VAL A 51 -1.34 -19.44 -1.60
CA VAL A 51 -1.80 -20.61 -2.35
C VAL A 51 -1.07 -20.65 -3.69
N SER A 52 -0.34 -21.72 -3.93
CA SER A 52 0.36 -21.95 -5.19
C SER A 52 -0.60 -22.58 -6.21
N GLN A 53 -0.84 -21.90 -7.32
CA GLN A 53 -1.57 -22.47 -8.46
C GLN A 53 -0.55 -23.02 -9.46
N ILE A 54 -0.31 -24.33 -9.44
CA ILE A 54 0.68 -24.98 -10.29
C ILE A 54 0.00 -26.12 -11.03
N ASP A 55 0.04 -26.05 -12.35
CA ASP A 55 -0.53 -27.04 -13.26
C ASP A 55 0.62 -27.70 -14.08
N THR A 56 1.43 -28.52 -13.41
CA THR A 56 2.47 -29.33 -14.05
C THR A 56 2.81 -30.53 -13.16
N ASN A 57 3.20 -31.66 -13.79
CA ASN A 57 3.70 -32.86 -13.12
C ASN A 57 5.24 -32.89 -13.02
N ASP A 58 5.94 -31.93 -13.59
CA ASP A 58 7.39 -31.79 -13.52
C ASP A 58 7.77 -31.17 -12.16
N LEU A 59 8.42 -31.93 -11.29
CA LEU A 59 8.75 -31.47 -9.94
C LEU A 59 9.71 -30.29 -9.92
N GLU A 60 10.70 -30.26 -10.80
CA GLU A 60 11.67 -29.15 -10.88
C GLU A 60 10.98 -27.87 -11.33
N LEU A 61 10.06 -27.97 -12.28
CA LEU A 61 9.25 -26.85 -12.73
C LEU A 61 8.26 -26.40 -11.64
N GLN A 62 7.68 -27.35 -10.88
CA GLN A 62 6.85 -27.02 -9.71
C GLN A 62 7.64 -26.24 -8.64
N LEU A 63 8.87 -26.68 -8.33
CA LEU A 63 9.74 -26.00 -7.37
C LEU A 63 10.13 -24.60 -7.86
N LEU A 64 10.43 -24.43 -9.14
CA LEU A 64 10.70 -23.13 -9.76
C LEU A 64 9.49 -22.19 -9.59
N HIS A 65 8.31 -22.63 -9.99
CA HIS A 65 7.07 -21.84 -9.90
C HIS A 65 6.76 -21.43 -8.46
N ARG A 66 6.87 -22.35 -7.49
CA ARG A 66 6.71 -22.04 -6.06
C ARG A 66 7.74 -21.05 -5.57
N GLY A 67 9.00 -21.25 -5.95
CA GLY A 67 10.09 -20.37 -5.56
C GLY A 67 9.91 -18.93 -6.03
N ILE A 68 9.57 -18.74 -7.30
CA ILE A 68 9.27 -17.41 -7.85
C ILE A 68 8.02 -16.82 -7.19
N GLY A 69 6.95 -17.62 -7.06
CA GLY A 69 5.71 -17.19 -6.43
C GLY A 69 5.92 -16.73 -4.98
N LEU A 70 6.64 -17.51 -4.18
CA LEU A 70 6.99 -17.16 -2.79
C LEU A 70 7.87 -15.92 -2.73
N ALA A 71 8.85 -15.79 -3.62
CA ALA A 71 9.73 -14.63 -3.66
C ALA A 71 8.97 -13.34 -4.02
N CYS A 72 8.07 -13.38 -4.98
CA CYS A 72 7.20 -12.25 -5.31
C CYS A 72 6.24 -11.93 -4.17
N PHE A 73 5.63 -12.97 -3.57
CA PHE A 73 4.68 -12.83 -2.49
C PHE A 73 5.31 -12.15 -1.26
N VAL A 74 6.46 -12.64 -0.79
CA VAL A 74 7.13 -12.06 0.40
C VAL A 74 7.63 -10.64 0.16
N GLN A 75 8.02 -10.30 -1.06
CA GLN A 75 8.32 -8.91 -1.44
C GLN A 75 7.08 -8.02 -1.32
N GLY A 76 5.95 -8.45 -1.91
CA GLY A 76 4.68 -7.72 -1.81
C GLY A 76 4.19 -7.54 -0.38
N MET A 77 4.34 -8.58 0.45
CA MET A 77 4.08 -8.50 1.89
C MET A 77 4.87 -7.38 2.58
N ASN A 78 6.13 -7.19 2.19
CA ASN A 78 7.02 -6.17 2.72
C ASN A 78 6.98 -4.87 1.90
N ARG A 79 5.92 -4.64 1.11
CA ARG A 79 5.69 -3.40 0.35
C ARG A 79 6.74 -3.12 -0.73
N VAL A 80 7.50 -4.14 -1.14
CA VAL A 80 8.33 -4.09 -2.33
C VAL A 80 7.44 -4.40 -3.52
N VAL A 81 7.26 -3.42 -4.40
CA VAL A 81 6.33 -3.54 -5.54
C VAL A 81 7.00 -4.33 -6.65
N VAL A 82 6.51 -5.53 -6.91
CA VAL A 82 6.98 -6.42 -7.98
C VAL A 82 5.80 -7.02 -8.73
N SER A 83 6.01 -7.36 -10.00
CA SER A 83 5.05 -8.16 -10.78
C SER A 83 5.22 -9.64 -10.44
N ASN A 84 4.10 -10.37 -10.42
CA ASN A 84 4.13 -11.84 -10.28
C ASN A 84 4.40 -12.54 -11.63
N GLN A 85 4.58 -11.77 -12.70
CA GLN A 85 4.80 -12.31 -14.03
C GLN A 85 6.26 -12.73 -14.18
N TYR A 86 6.45 -13.87 -14.82
CA TYR A 86 7.75 -14.39 -15.21
C TYR A 86 7.59 -15.28 -16.44
N GLN A 87 8.69 -15.51 -17.16
CA GLN A 87 8.72 -16.33 -18.35
C GLN A 87 9.93 -17.26 -18.32
N VAL A 88 9.69 -18.56 -18.39
CA VAL A 88 10.75 -19.55 -18.58
C VAL A 88 11.16 -19.54 -20.06
N LEU A 89 12.44 -19.25 -20.33
CA LEU A 89 12.98 -19.10 -21.68
C LEU A 89 13.66 -20.38 -22.17
N SER A 90 14.37 -21.08 -21.27
CA SER A 90 15.00 -22.37 -21.59
C SER A 90 15.15 -23.23 -20.34
N ARG A 91 15.32 -24.54 -20.57
CA ARG A 91 15.60 -25.55 -19.54
C ARG A 91 16.82 -26.37 -19.99
N GLU A 92 17.76 -26.58 -19.09
CA GLU A 92 18.97 -27.36 -19.33
C GLU A 92 19.25 -28.27 -18.14
N GLU A 93 19.56 -29.55 -18.38
CA GLU A 93 19.98 -30.49 -17.32
C GLU A 93 21.50 -30.39 -17.14
N LEU A 94 21.94 -30.16 -15.93
CA LEU A 94 23.34 -30.02 -15.57
C LEU A 94 23.96 -31.39 -15.27
N GLU A 95 25.28 -31.52 -15.43
CA GLU A 95 26.02 -32.75 -15.07
C GLU A 95 25.83 -33.18 -13.62
N SER A 96 25.50 -32.26 -12.72
CA SER A 96 25.18 -32.51 -11.31
C SER A 96 23.81 -33.19 -11.07
N GLY A 97 22.98 -33.33 -12.12
CA GLY A 97 21.59 -33.77 -12.03
C GLY A 97 20.62 -32.66 -11.58
N ALA A 98 21.08 -31.44 -11.41
CA ALA A 98 20.21 -30.26 -11.21
C ALA A 98 19.70 -29.76 -12.58
N VAL A 99 18.60 -29.00 -12.55
CA VAL A 99 18.02 -28.37 -13.74
C VAL A 99 18.21 -26.86 -13.67
N CYS A 100 18.81 -26.29 -14.70
CA CYS A 100 18.95 -24.85 -14.86
C CYS A 100 17.81 -24.32 -15.72
N PHE A 101 17.06 -23.33 -15.19
CA PHE A 101 16.03 -22.61 -15.92
C PHE A 101 16.48 -21.18 -16.18
N ARG A 102 16.64 -20.82 -17.45
CA ARG A 102 16.79 -19.40 -17.81
C ARG A 102 15.44 -18.76 -17.77
N THR A 103 15.29 -17.74 -16.93
CA THR A 103 13.98 -17.19 -16.61
C THR A 103 14.04 -15.66 -16.60
N ALA A 104 13.06 -15.03 -17.24
CA ALA A 104 12.78 -13.61 -17.10
C ALA A 104 11.88 -13.40 -15.88
N VAL A 105 12.29 -12.53 -14.94
CA VAL A 105 11.55 -12.24 -13.70
C VAL A 105 11.50 -10.73 -13.45
N SER A 106 10.46 -10.26 -12.74
CA SER A 106 10.38 -8.86 -12.31
C SER A 106 11.41 -8.57 -11.22
N VAL A 107 12.18 -7.50 -11.38
CA VAL A 107 13.23 -7.08 -10.45
C VAL A 107 13.20 -5.56 -10.29
N THR A 108 12.49 -5.06 -9.30
CA THR A 108 12.47 -3.62 -8.98
C THR A 108 13.63 -3.21 -8.06
N ASN A 109 14.10 -4.14 -7.25
CA ASN A 109 15.28 -3.99 -6.38
C ASN A 109 16.04 -5.33 -6.34
N PRO A 110 17.29 -5.40 -6.85
CA PRO A 110 18.05 -6.64 -6.90
C PRO A 110 18.29 -7.30 -5.54
N ASP A 111 18.63 -6.50 -4.51
CA ASP A 111 18.92 -7.02 -3.17
C ASP A 111 17.66 -7.57 -2.48
N ALA A 112 16.51 -6.89 -2.67
CA ALA A 112 15.23 -7.38 -2.19
C ALA A 112 14.84 -8.69 -2.88
N THR A 113 15.05 -8.78 -4.20
CA THR A 113 14.78 -10.00 -4.97
C THR A 113 15.67 -11.15 -4.50
N ALA A 114 16.98 -10.93 -4.35
CA ALA A 114 17.90 -11.97 -3.85
C ALA A 114 17.50 -12.44 -2.43
N THR A 115 17.13 -11.50 -1.54
CA THR A 115 16.64 -11.82 -0.18
C THR A 115 15.36 -12.65 -0.23
N ALA A 116 14.44 -12.32 -1.12
CA ALA A 116 13.18 -13.03 -1.28
C ALA A 116 13.38 -14.45 -1.85
N PHE A 117 14.28 -14.63 -2.81
CA PHE A 117 14.63 -15.97 -3.30
C PHE A 117 15.32 -16.81 -2.22
N LYS A 118 16.16 -16.20 -1.38
CA LYS A 118 16.74 -16.90 -0.22
C LYS A 118 15.66 -17.36 0.76
N PHE A 119 14.63 -16.54 1.01
CA PHE A 119 13.48 -16.95 1.79
C PHE A 119 12.78 -18.16 1.16
N ALA A 120 12.46 -18.08 -0.14
CA ALA A 120 11.80 -19.16 -0.86
C ALA A 120 12.60 -20.48 -0.82
N ASN A 121 13.92 -20.37 -1.02
CA ASN A 121 14.81 -21.53 -0.90
C ASN A 121 14.79 -22.14 0.51
N ASN A 122 14.86 -21.31 1.56
CA ASN A 122 14.84 -21.77 2.94
C ASN A 122 13.50 -22.47 3.30
N ILE A 123 12.38 -22.00 2.76
CA ILE A 123 11.08 -22.69 2.91
C ILE A 123 11.13 -24.08 2.25
N ILE A 124 11.57 -24.16 1.00
CA ILE A 124 11.69 -25.45 0.28
C ILE A 124 12.65 -26.41 1.01
N ASP A 125 13.78 -25.90 1.51
CA ASP A 125 14.75 -26.69 2.26
C ASP A 125 14.16 -27.21 3.59
N LEU A 126 13.42 -26.39 4.32
CA LEU A 126 12.74 -26.78 5.56
C LEU A 126 11.83 -28.00 5.35
N TYR A 127 10.99 -27.98 4.30
CA TYR A 127 10.09 -29.10 3.98
C TYR A 127 10.78 -30.28 3.25
N SER A 128 12.07 -30.16 3.00
CA SER A 128 12.92 -31.26 2.57
C SER A 128 13.54 -32.03 3.74
N GLN A 129 13.39 -31.52 4.97
CA GLN A 129 13.84 -32.14 6.21
C GLN A 129 12.71 -32.96 6.87
N PRO A 130 13.00 -33.85 7.85
CA PRO A 130 11.96 -34.49 8.65
C PRO A 130 11.17 -33.49 9.51
N ALA A 131 9.86 -33.74 9.66
CA ALA A 131 9.00 -32.94 10.57
C ALA A 131 9.50 -33.01 12.05
N PRO A 132 9.14 -32.02 12.91
CA PRO A 132 8.17 -30.96 12.68
C PRO A 132 8.76 -29.76 11.93
N HIS A 133 7.88 -28.99 11.24
CA HIS A 133 8.25 -27.78 10.50
C HIS A 133 7.65 -26.55 11.16
N ASP A 134 8.44 -25.48 11.25
CA ASP A 134 7.99 -24.16 11.72
C ASP A 134 8.50 -23.08 10.78
N ILE A 135 7.57 -22.43 10.04
CA ILE A 135 7.90 -21.39 9.08
C ILE A 135 7.94 -19.99 9.69
N GLU A 136 7.40 -19.79 10.90
CA GLU A 136 7.29 -18.45 11.51
C GLU A 136 8.64 -17.75 11.68
N PRO A 137 9.73 -18.44 12.12
CA PRO A 137 11.05 -17.80 12.19
C PRO A 137 11.57 -17.35 10.83
N LEU A 138 11.30 -18.09 9.76
CA LEU A 138 11.73 -17.72 8.40
C LEU A 138 10.93 -16.51 7.89
N VAL A 139 9.66 -16.44 8.19
CA VAL A 139 8.81 -15.29 7.85
C VAL A 139 9.25 -14.04 8.60
N ALA A 140 9.54 -14.15 9.90
CA ALA A 140 10.08 -13.06 10.70
C ALA A 140 11.44 -12.58 10.17
N TRP A 141 12.31 -13.50 9.79
CA TRP A 141 13.60 -13.19 9.15
C TRP A 141 13.42 -12.45 7.83
N ALA A 142 12.53 -12.93 6.96
CA ALA A 142 12.28 -12.29 5.67
C ALA A 142 11.75 -10.88 5.87
N SER A 143 10.78 -10.69 6.77
CA SER A 143 10.20 -9.38 7.06
C SER A 143 11.23 -8.38 7.57
N SER A 144 12.09 -8.79 8.52
CA SER A 144 13.13 -7.91 9.08
C SER A 144 14.20 -7.51 8.05
N ASN A 145 14.45 -8.35 7.04
CA ASN A 145 15.45 -8.07 6.00
C ASN A 145 14.87 -7.35 4.77
N LEU A 146 13.56 -7.47 4.50
CA LEU A 146 12.91 -6.84 3.36
C LEU A 146 12.29 -5.48 3.68
N ASP A 147 11.93 -5.20 4.93
CA ASP A 147 11.24 -3.96 5.34
C ASP A 147 11.96 -2.68 4.88
N ARG A 148 13.28 -2.68 4.89
CA ARG A 148 14.12 -1.55 4.45
C ARG A 148 13.98 -1.21 2.95
N TYR A 149 13.53 -2.15 2.13
CA TYR A 149 13.30 -1.96 0.69
C TYR A 149 11.85 -1.61 0.38
N GLY A 150 10.97 -1.76 1.37
CA GLY A 150 9.55 -1.49 1.22
C GLY A 150 9.22 -0.01 1.12
N LEU A 151 8.15 0.31 0.41
CA LEU A 151 7.63 1.67 0.38
C LEU A 151 7.19 2.11 1.78
N PRO A 152 7.38 3.41 2.13
CA PRO A 152 6.94 3.92 3.41
C PRO A 152 5.41 3.87 3.53
N GLY A 153 4.92 3.48 4.72
CA GLY A 153 3.49 3.30 4.98
C GLY A 153 2.89 2.07 4.30
N GLN A 154 1.68 1.72 4.67
CA GLN A 154 1.05 0.47 4.19
C GLN A 154 0.24 0.68 2.91
N ASN A 155 -0.46 1.82 2.79
CA ASN A 155 -1.41 2.06 1.71
C ASN A 155 -0.79 1.97 0.32
N GLN A 156 0.37 2.62 0.12
CA GLN A 156 0.98 2.76 -1.19
C GLN A 156 1.46 1.43 -1.78
N GLY A 157 2.12 0.62 -0.96
CA GLY A 157 2.57 -0.70 -1.39
C GLY A 157 1.41 -1.59 -1.85
N PHE A 158 0.34 -1.61 -1.09
CA PHE A 158 -0.86 -2.40 -1.42
C PHE A 158 -1.59 -1.85 -2.65
N LEU A 159 -1.73 -0.52 -2.76
CA LEU A 159 -2.37 0.12 -3.91
C LEU A 159 -1.61 -0.20 -5.20
N LEU A 160 -0.29 -0.01 -5.21
CA LEU A 160 0.54 -0.28 -6.39
C LEU A 160 0.59 -1.77 -6.73
N THR A 161 0.65 -2.64 -5.73
CA THR A 161 0.56 -4.09 -5.95
C THR A 161 -0.76 -4.48 -6.62
N LEU A 162 -1.88 -3.90 -6.18
CA LEU A 162 -3.17 -4.13 -6.83
C LEU A 162 -3.19 -3.59 -8.27
N CYS A 163 -2.64 -2.39 -8.50
CA CYS A 163 -2.51 -1.84 -9.85
C CYS A 163 -1.71 -2.78 -10.76
N MET A 164 -0.57 -3.31 -10.30
CA MET A 164 0.22 -4.26 -11.09
C MET A 164 -0.52 -5.58 -11.33
N LYS A 165 -1.21 -6.12 -10.33
CA LYS A 165 -2.06 -7.32 -10.50
C LYS A 165 -3.15 -7.13 -11.56
N ARG A 166 -3.65 -5.90 -11.71
CA ARG A 166 -4.63 -5.50 -12.74
C ARG A 166 -4.00 -5.11 -14.08
N ALA A 167 -2.71 -5.37 -14.26
CA ALA A 167 -1.94 -4.97 -15.44
C ALA A 167 -2.04 -3.47 -15.75
N MET A 168 -2.12 -2.61 -14.72
CA MET A 168 -2.06 -1.17 -14.88
C MET A 168 -0.60 -0.71 -14.92
N PRO A 169 -0.22 0.23 -15.81
CA PRO A 169 1.13 0.77 -15.85
C PRO A 169 1.48 1.47 -14.53
N VAL A 170 2.58 1.06 -13.90
CA VAL A 170 3.08 1.67 -12.66
C VAL A 170 4.52 2.10 -12.87
N ASN A 171 4.81 3.37 -12.69
CA ASN A 171 6.14 3.94 -12.84
C ASN A 171 6.50 4.84 -11.66
N GLN A 172 7.63 4.60 -11.04
CA GLN A 172 8.15 5.53 -10.03
C GLN A 172 8.68 6.80 -10.71
N ILE A 173 8.20 7.96 -10.26
CA ILE A 173 8.63 9.27 -10.78
C ILE A 173 9.47 10.05 -9.76
N TRP A 174 9.30 9.75 -8.49
CA TRP A 174 10.03 10.33 -7.38
C TRP A 174 9.97 9.37 -6.18
N PRO A 175 10.94 9.39 -5.24
CA PRO A 175 10.83 8.59 -4.02
C PRO A 175 9.47 8.81 -3.31
N GLY A 176 8.70 7.75 -3.11
CA GLY A 176 7.36 7.82 -2.52
C GLY A 176 6.25 8.33 -3.44
N THR A 177 6.51 8.64 -4.72
CA THR A 177 5.49 9.07 -5.69
C THR A 177 5.56 8.22 -6.95
N HIS A 178 4.41 7.71 -7.36
CA HIS A 178 4.28 6.89 -8.56
C HIS A 178 3.26 7.51 -9.52
N MET A 179 3.51 7.31 -10.81
CA MET A 179 2.53 7.52 -11.86
C MET A 179 1.89 6.18 -12.19
N VAL A 180 0.58 6.12 -12.16
CA VAL A 180 -0.21 4.96 -12.59
C VAL A 180 -1.09 5.35 -13.75
N GLY A 181 -1.14 4.51 -14.78
CA GLY A 181 -1.86 4.80 -16.02
C GLY A 181 -1.02 5.55 -17.06
N THR A 182 -1.65 5.90 -18.20
CA THR A 182 -0.99 6.55 -19.34
C THR A 182 -1.80 7.73 -19.87
N GLY A 183 -1.12 8.73 -20.42
CA GLY A 183 -1.70 9.90 -21.06
C GLY A 183 -2.72 10.60 -20.16
N LYS A 184 -3.87 10.99 -20.71
CA LYS A 184 -4.94 11.68 -19.98
C LYS A 184 -5.51 10.91 -18.78
N TYR A 185 -5.28 9.61 -18.71
CA TYR A 185 -5.70 8.76 -17.59
C TYR A 185 -4.60 8.57 -16.53
N SER A 186 -3.40 9.12 -16.75
CA SER A 186 -2.32 8.99 -15.78
C SER A 186 -2.63 9.75 -14.48
N GLN A 187 -2.36 9.10 -13.34
CA GLN A 187 -2.58 9.66 -12.01
C GLN A 187 -1.30 9.59 -11.17
N ARG A 188 -0.96 10.68 -10.50
CA ARG A 188 0.10 10.70 -9.49
C ARG A 188 -0.45 10.20 -8.17
N ILE A 189 0.25 9.27 -7.55
CA ILE A 189 -0.18 8.63 -6.31
C ILE A 189 0.97 8.68 -5.30
N SER A 190 0.68 9.17 -4.10
CA SER A 190 1.56 9.13 -2.94
C SER A 190 0.73 8.74 -1.72
N SER A 191 0.92 7.53 -1.20
CA SER A 191 0.02 6.91 -0.22
C SER A 191 -1.42 6.87 -0.76
N THR A 192 -2.38 7.50 -0.08
CA THR A 192 -3.77 7.70 -0.55
C THR A 192 -4.00 9.09 -1.13
N MET A 193 -2.98 9.92 -1.24
CA MET A 193 -3.08 11.21 -1.94
C MET A 193 -3.04 10.99 -3.45
N THR A 194 -3.91 11.69 -4.14
CA THR A 194 -4.05 11.67 -5.61
C THR A 194 -3.73 13.04 -6.21
N GLY A 195 -3.75 13.15 -7.53
CA GLY A 195 -3.66 14.44 -8.21
C GLY A 195 -4.83 15.40 -7.92
N ARG A 196 -5.91 14.90 -7.29
CA ARG A 196 -7.09 15.70 -6.88
C ARG A 196 -7.03 16.17 -5.42
N THR A 197 -6.15 15.58 -4.61
CA THR A 197 -6.02 15.96 -3.20
C THR A 197 -5.41 17.36 -3.10
N SER A 198 -6.15 18.30 -2.52
CA SER A 198 -5.72 19.70 -2.36
C SER A 198 -4.58 19.81 -1.35
N ALA A 199 -3.54 20.57 -1.70
CA ALA A 199 -2.45 20.87 -0.77
C ALA A 199 -2.93 21.64 0.47
N GLN A 200 -3.93 22.52 0.32
CA GLN A 200 -4.54 23.24 1.43
C GLN A 200 -5.30 22.29 2.35
N ALA A 201 -6.07 21.36 1.78
CA ALA A 201 -6.77 20.33 2.55
C ALA A 201 -5.83 19.50 3.43
N VAL A 202 -4.65 19.11 2.89
CA VAL A 202 -3.62 18.40 3.66
C VAL A 202 -3.06 19.26 4.79
N LEU A 203 -2.83 20.56 4.56
CA LEU A 203 -2.37 21.48 5.60
C LEU A 203 -3.40 21.66 6.72
N TYR A 204 -4.68 21.83 6.36
CA TYR A 204 -5.76 21.96 7.35
C TYR A 204 -5.92 20.67 8.14
N ALA A 205 -5.93 19.52 7.49
CA ALA A 205 -6.07 18.23 8.15
C ALA A 205 -4.94 17.92 9.16
N LYS A 206 -3.72 18.42 8.91
CA LYS A 206 -2.59 18.30 9.85
C LYS A 206 -2.68 19.22 11.06
N ASN A 207 -3.56 20.21 11.04
CA ASN A 207 -3.70 21.18 12.11
C ASN A 207 -5.09 21.07 12.78
N LYS A 208 -5.14 20.51 13.98
CA LYS A 208 -6.39 20.27 14.70
C LYS A 208 -7.21 21.54 14.94
N ILE A 209 -6.54 22.69 15.11
CA ILE A 209 -7.21 24.00 15.25
C ILE A 209 -7.92 24.36 13.94
N ALA A 210 -7.18 24.35 12.82
CA ALA A 210 -7.76 24.69 11.52
C ALA A 210 -8.90 23.73 11.12
N THR A 211 -8.74 22.43 11.39
CA THR A 211 -9.80 21.44 11.18
C THR A 211 -11.06 21.80 11.98
N ALA A 212 -10.92 22.05 13.27
CA ALA A 212 -12.06 22.36 14.13
C ALA A 212 -12.74 23.68 13.73
N GLU A 213 -11.96 24.72 13.42
CA GLU A 213 -12.49 26.03 12.98
C GLU A 213 -13.27 25.91 11.67
N LEU A 214 -12.74 25.18 10.66
CA LEU A 214 -13.43 24.95 9.39
C LEU A 214 -14.72 24.16 9.57
N LEU A 215 -14.72 23.12 10.40
CA LEU A 215 -15.91 22.34 10.71
C LEU A 215 -16.98 23.20 11.42
N ASN A 216 -16.58 23.96 12.45
CA ASN A 216 -17.47 24.84 13.20
C ASN A 216 -18.05 25.96 12.32
N LEU A 217 -17.23 26.56 11.43
CA LEU A 217 -17.69 27.56 10.46
C LEU A 217 -18.76 27.00 9.51
N ALA A 218 -18.67 25.70 9.18
CA ALA A 218 -19.65 25.00 8.36
C ALA A 218 -20.87 24.49 9.16
N GLY A 219 -20.93 24.74 10.47
CA GLY A 219 -22.01 24.26 11.35
C GLY A 219 -21.93 22.75 11.63
N LEU A 220 -20.73 22.15 11.50
CA LEU A 220 -20.47 20.76 11.86
C LEU A 220 -19.86 20.69 13.27
N PRO A 221 -20.04 19.58 14.01
CA PRO A 221 -19.59 19.46 15.39
C PRO A 221 -18.08 19.26 15.50
N GLY A 222 -17.29 20.31 15.23
CA GLY A 222 -15.87 20.38 15.52
C GLY A 222 -15.60 20.62 17.01
N SER A 223 -14.36 20.37 17.47
CA SER A 223 -14.01 20.59 18.87
C SER A 223 -14.04 22.08 19.23
N GLU A 224 -14.62 22.39 20.40
CA GLU A 224 -14.43 23.68 21.06
C GLU A 224 -13.12 23.62 21.85
N HIS A 225 -12.19 24.53 21.58
CA HIS A 225 -10.87 24.48 22.19
C HIS A 225 -10.30 25.86 22.49
N GLN A 226 -9.41 25.89 23.49
CA GLN A 226 -8.54 27.04 23.75
C GLN A 226 -7.08 26.60 23.70
N LYS A 227 -6.27 27.38 22.99
CA LYS A 227 -4.82 27.19 22.94
C LYS A 227 -4.19 27.89 24.14
N VAL A 228 -3.45 27.14 24.96
CA VAL A 228 -2.86 27.59 26.21
C VAL A 228 -1.38 27.26 26.30
N ALA A 229 -0.65 27.98 27.17
CA ALA A 229 0.78 27.78 27.41
C ALA A 229 1.14 27.76 28.90
N THR A 230 0.32 28.36 29.77
CA THR A 230 0.62 28.46 31.20
C THR A 230 -0.40 27.70 32.02
N TRP A 231 -0.05 27.43 33.27
CA TRP A 231 -0.94 26.78 34.21
C TRP A 231 -2.22 27.58 34.43
N GLU A 232 -2.10 28.91 34.64
CA GLU A 232 -3.23 29.82 34.87
C GLU A 232 -4.19 29.82 33.68
N GLN A 233 -3.67 29.83 32.44
CA GLN A 233 -4.50 29.73 31.23
C GLN A 233 -5.19 28.37 31.15
N THR A 234 -4.52 27.30 31.55
CA THR A 234 -5.07 25.94 31.53
C THR A 234 -6.21 25.78 32.51
N VAL A 235 -6.04 26.27 33.75
CA VAL A 235 -7.10 26.25 34.76
C VAL A 235 -8.30 27.08 34.31
N LYS A 236 -8.05 28.30 33.83
CA LYS A 236 -9.11 29.18 33.32
C LYS A 236 -9.93 28.52 32.22
N ALA A 237 -9.25 27.92 31.23
CA ALA A 237 -9.92 27.22 30.13
C ALA A 237 -10.73 26.01 30.62
N ALA A 238 -10.20 25.24 31.58
CA ALA A 238 -10.91 24.10 32.16
C ALA A 238 -12.15 24.51 32.95
N GLU A 239 -12.08 25.63 33.67
CA GLU A 239 -13.22 26.21 34.41
C GLU A 239 -14.30 26.75 33.45
N GLU A 240 -13.90 27.41 32.35
CA GLU A 240 -14.83 27.94 31.33
C GLU A 240 -15.59 26.83 30.60
N TYR A 241 -14.92 25.71 30.26
CA TYR A 241 -15.58 24.55 29.62
C TYR A 241 -16.37 23.70 30.60
N GLY A 242 -15.99 23.71 31.88
CA GLY A 242 -16.50 22.78 32.89
C GLY A 242 -15.93 21.37 32.74
N TYR A 243 -15.62 20.76 33.89
CA TYR A 243 -15.13 19.35 33.86
C TYR A 243 -16.23 18.37 33.43
N PRO A 244 -15.90 17.28 32.72
CA PRO A 244 -14.54 16.87 32.36
C PRO A 244 -14.00 17.61 31.14
N VAL A 245 -12.63 17.74 31.05
CA VAL A 245 -11.92 18.35 29.93
C VAL A 245 -10.87 17.41 29.34
N VAL A 246 -10.33 17.83 28.20
CA VAL A 246 -9.22 17.14 27.48
C VAL A 246 -8.06 18.11 27.33
N ILE A 247 -6.84 17.63 27.57
CA ILE A 247 -5.59 18.30 27.17
C ILE A 247 -4.96 17.51 26.04
N LYS A 248 -4.54 18.19 24.96
CA LYS A 248 -3.83 17.57 23.83
C LYS A 248 -2.91 18.54 23.07
N PRO A 249 -1.78 18.10 22.52
CA PRO A 249 -1.05 18.84 21.50
C PRO A 249 -1.90 19.10 20.25
N TYR A 250 -1.72 20.25 19.59
CA TYR A 250 -2.49 20.57 18.37
C TYR A 250 -1.86 20.02 17.08
N ASP A 251 -0.59 19.60 17.13
CA ASP A 251 0.23 19.22 15.99
C ASP A 251 0.87 17.81 16.10
N ARG A 252 0.34 16.96 17.00
CA ARG A 252 0.82 15.59 17.21
C ARG A 252 -0.20 14.55 16.80
N ASP A 253 0.30 13.43 16.26
CA ASP A 253 -0.49 12.31 15.78
C ASP A 253 -0.48 11.13 16.77
N ASN A 254 -1.26 10.09 16.50
CA ASN A 254 -1.31 8.83 17.23
C ASN A 254 -1.66 8.97 18.73
N GLY A 255 -2.32 10.05 19.12
CA GLY A 255 -2.74 10.29 20.51
C GLY A 255 -1.58 10.61 21.47
N GLN A 256 -0.41 10.98 20.96
CA GLN A 256 0.71 11.39 21.80
C GLN A 256 0.36 12.65 22.61
N GLY A 257 0.50 12.58 23.95
CA GLY A 257 0.24 13.70 24.84
C GLY A 257 -1.24 14.05 25.01
N VAL A 258 -2.17 13.15 24.65
CA VAL A 258 -3.61 13.32 24.85
C VAL A 258 -4.03 12.78 26.21
N TYR A 259 -4.63 13.65 27.04
CA TYR A 259 -5.20 13.36 28.37
C TYR A 259 -6.68 13.72 28.34
N ALA A 260 -7.54 12.71 28.28
CA ALA A 260 -8.99 12.86 28.17
C ALA A 260 -9.72 12.44 29.46
N GLY A 261 -10.91 12.99 29.67
CA GLY A 261 -11.74 12.67 30.86
C GLY A 261 -11.13 13.20 32.16
N ILE A 262 -10.49 14.35 32.11
CA ILE A 262 -9.95 15.03 33.30
C ILE A 262 -11.09 15.59 34.09
N THR A 263 -11.32 15.08 35.32
CA THR A 263 -12.46 15.44 36.17
C THR A 263 -12.09 16.30 37.36
N THR A 264 -10.80 16.36 37.73
CA THR A 264 -10.33 17.11 38.88
C THR A 264 -9.17 18.05 38.54
N GLN A 265 -8.96 19.08 39.34
CA GLN A 265 -7.82 19.98 39.20
C GLN A 265 -6.47 19.25 39.43
N ALA A 266 -6.46 18.20 40.27
CA ALA A 266 -5.26 17.39 40.47
C ALA A 266 -4.88 16.60 39.21
N ASP A 267 -5.85 15.97 38.52
CA ASP A 267 -5.65 15.31 37.25
C ASP A 267 -5.22 16.31 36.15
N LEU A 268 -5.81 17.54 36.19
CA LEU A 268 -5.44 18.61 35.27
C LEU A 268 -3.97 19.02 35.45
N GLN A 269 -3.50 19.14 36.71
CA GLN A 269 -2.12 19.47 37.04
C GLN A 269 -1.16 18.39 36.55
N HIS A 270 -1.53 17.13 36.75
CA HIS A 270 -0.75 16.02 36.23
C HIS A 270 -0.64 16.08 34.71
N ALA A 271 -1.78 16.18 33.99
CA ALA A 271 -1.83 16.28 32.55
C ALA A 271 -1.05 17.48 31.98
N TYR A 272 -1.14 18.64 32.65
CA TYR A 272 -0.36 19.85 32.34
C TYR A 272 1.15 19.57 32.45
N THR A 273 1.58 18.97 33.55
CA THR A 273 2.99 18.66 33.79
C THR A 273 3.55 17.73 32.71
N GLU A 274 2.78 16.73 32.30
CA GLU A 274 3.21 15.77 31.30
C GLU A 274 3.18 16.35 29.88
N VAL A 275 2.14 17.10 29.49
CA VAL A 275 2.04 17.66 28.15
C VAL A 275 3.11 18.73 27.88
N THR A 276 3.48 19.52 28.90
CA THR A 276 4.52 20.56 28.80
C THR A 276 5.93 20.00 28.58
N LYS A 277 6.17 18.72 28.90
CA LYS A 277 7.42 18.01 28.54
C LYS A 277 7.50 17.73 27.03
N ILE A 278 6.34 17.69 26.35
CA ILE A 278 6.25 17.32 24.94
C ILE A 278 6.18 18.57 24.04
N VAL A 279 5.33 19.54 24.43
CA VAL A 279 5.07 20.77 23.65
C VAL A 279 4.92 21.99 24.58
N PRO A 280 5.38 23.19 24.15
CA PRO A 280 5.26 24.40 24.96
C PRO A 280 3.85 25.00 24.93
N GLN A 281 3.01 24.61 23.97
CA GLN A 281 1.63 25.07 23.82
C GLN A 281 0.75 23.88 23.42
N PHE A 282 -0.47 23.84 23.95
CA PHE A 282 -1.41 22.74 23.74
C PHE A 282 -2.85 23.25 23.78
N LEU A 283 -3.81 22.35 23.52
CA LEU A 283 -5.23 22.65 23.58
C LEU A 283 -5.85 22.13 24.87
N VAL A 284 -6.75 22.93 25.43
CA VAL A 284 -7.78 22.49 26.40
C VAL A 284 -9.09 22.45 25.65
N GLU A 285 -9.82 21.34 25.74
CA GLU A 285 -11.10 21.12 25.07
C GLU A 285 -12.15 20.60 26.04
N ARG A 286 -13.42 20.87 25.73
CA ARG A 286 -14.52 20.19 26.38
C ARG A 286 -14.46 18.70 26.10
N HIS A 287 -14.56 17.84 27.09
CA HIS A 287 -14.65 16.41 26.88
C HIS A 287 -16.03 16.05 26.32
N PHE A 288 -16.02 15.23 25.27
CA PHE A 288 -17.24 14.66 24.71
C PHE A 288 -17.26 13.15 24.98
N GLU A 289 -18.34 12.69 25.63
CA GLU A 289 -18.52 11.28 25.95
C GLU A 289 -19.15 10.55 24.76
N GLY A 290 -18.43 9.61 24.20
CA GLY A 290 -18.88 8.86 23.04
C GLY A 290 -17.92 7.76 22.62
N VAL A 291 -18.42 6.91 21.75
CA VAL A 291 -17.65 5.81 21.17
C VAL A 291 -16.93 6.30 19.92
N GLY A 292 -15.63 6.04 19.84
CA GLY A 292 -14.82 6.43 18.70
C GLY A 292 -15.07 5.55 17.47
N HIS A 293 -15.29 6.21 16.33
CA HIS A 293 -15.43 5.53 15.03
C HIS A 293 -14.48 6.16 14.02
N ARG A 294 -13.91 5.35 13.10
CA ARG A 294 -13.25 5.80 11.89
C ARG A 294 -14.17 5.55 10.72
N ILE A 295 -14.54 6.60 10.01
CA ILE A 295 -15.30 6.54 8.78
C ILE A 295 -14.36 6.90 7.62
N THR A 296 -14.14 5.98 6.68
CA THR A 296 -13.32 6.22 5.49
C THR A 296 -14.20 6.53 4.31
N ILE A 297 -13.88 7.62 3.63
CA ILE A 297 -14.63 8.19 2.52
C ILE A 297 -13.74 8.22 1.28
N VAL A 298 -14.29 7.83 0.13
CA VAL A 298 -13.70 7.98 -1.19
C VAL A 298 -14.76 8.54 -2.12
N ASP A 299 -14.52 9.73 -2.66
CA ASP A 299 -15.40 10.43 -3.59
C ASP A 299 -16.88 10.40 -3.21
N GLN A 300 -17.19 10.96 -2.04
CA GLN A 300 -18.54 11.04 -1.50
C GLN A 300 -19.20 9.68 -1.19
N ASN A 301 -18.42 8.60 -1.14
CA ASN A 301 -18.90 7.29 -0.73
C ASN A 301 -18.22 6.83 0.55
N ILE A 302 -18.99 6.42 1.55
CA ILE A 302 -18.46 5.75 2.73
C ILE A 302 -18.07 4.33 2.32
N ILE A 303 -16.78 4.02 2.42
CA ILE A 303 -16.24 2.73 2.05
C ILE A 303 -16.10 1.78 3.24
N THR A 304 -15.66 2.30 4.38
CA THR A 304 -15.54 1.52 5.62
C THR A 304 -15.98 2.33 6.82
N VAL A 305 -16.56 1.64 7.80
CA VAL A 305 -16.83 2.16 9.13
C VAL A 305 -16.24 1.19 10.15
N THR A 306 -15.43 1.69 11.05
CA THR A 306 -14.84 0.89 12.12
C THR A 306 -15.06 1.55 13.47
N LYS A 307 -15.41 0.74 14.46
CA LYS A 307 -15.45 1.13 15.88
C LYS A 307 -14.06 0.97 16.47
N LYS A 308 -13.58 2.00 17.15
CA LYS A 308 -12.31 1.96 17.88
C LYS A 308 -12.56 1.46 19.31
N LEU A 309 -11.89 0.38 19.66
CA LEU A 309 -11.96 -0.21 20.98
C LEU A 309 -10.62 -0.02 21.70
N PRO A 310 -10.63 0.29 23.00
CA PRO A 310 -9.40 0.39 23.76
C PRO A 310 -8.67 -0.95 23.84
N ALA A 311 -7.40 -0.90 24.21
CA ALA A 311 -6.64 -2.12 24.46
C ALA A 311 -7.28 -2.93 25.58
N THR A 312 -7.50 -4.21 25.34
CA THR A 312 -8.09 -5.15 26.31
C THR A 312 -7.30 -6.46 26.32
N VAL A 313 -7.35 -7.15 27.44
CA VAL A 313 -6.94 -8.54 27.56
C VAL A 313 -8.14 -9.37 28.00
N THR A 314 -8.30 -10.57 27.43
CA THR A 314 -9.37 -11.49 27.79
C THR A 314 -8.78 -12.63 28.62
N GLY A 315 -9.31 -12.85 29.81
CA GLY A 315 -8.93 -13.93 30.70
C GLY A 315 -9.25 -15.29 30.09
N ASP A 316 -8.37 -16.26 30.35
CA ASP A 316 -8.56 -17.67 30.01
C ASP A 316 -8.85 -18.55 31.25
N GLY A 317 -8.83 -17.95 32.44
CA GLY A 317 -9.03 -18.63 33.73
C GLY A 317 -7.80 -19.36 34.25
N VAL A 318 -6.65 -19.26 33.56
CA VAL A 318 -5.43 -20.01 33.89
C VAL A 318 -4.20 -19.10 33.93
N SER A 319 -4.05 -18.23 32.96
CA SER A 319 -2.88 -17.36 32.80
C SER A 319 -3.03 -16.05 33.57
N THR A 320 -1.91 -15.54 34.12
CA THR A 320 -1.89 -14.18 34.70
C THR A 320 -2.05 -13.11 33.62
N VAL A 321 -2.45 -11.90 34.02
CA VAL A 321 -2.52 -10.76 33.10
C VAL A 321 -1.19 -10.55 32.36
N GLN A 322 -0.04 -10.67 33.06
CA GLN A 322 1.29 -10.58 32.45
C GLN A 322 1.49 -11.65 31.37
N GLN A 323 1.16 -12.91 31.66
CA GLN A 323 1.30 -14.01 30.69
C GLN A 323 0.38 -13.81 29.49
N LEU A 324 -0.83 -13.32 29.68
CA LEU A 324 -1.75 -12.99 28.58
C LEU A 324 -1.22 -11.83 27.72
N LEU A 325 -0.60 -10.82 28.32
CA LEU A 325 0.06 -9.73 27.60
C LEU A 325 1.26 -10.24 26.81
N ASP A 326 2.11 -11.07 27.42
CA ASP A 326 3.28 -11.65 26.77
C ASP A 326 2.88 -12.57 25.59
N ALA A 327 1.80 -13.33 25.74
CA ALA A 327 1.23 -14.13 24.66
C ALA A 327 0.64 -13.28 23.52
N GLN A 328 0.20 -12.05 23.81
CA GLN A 328 -0.22 -11.09 22.78
C GLN A 328 0.96 -10.46 22.02
N GLN A 329 2.16 -10.51 22.59
CA GLN A 329 3.39 -9.93 22.03
C GLN A 329 4.11 -10.83 21.03
N GLY A 330 3.48 -11.92 20.58
CA GLY A 330 4.06 -12.82 19.59
C GLY A 330 4.44 -12.11 18.28
N PRO A 331 5.38 -12.70 17.49
CA PRO A 331 5.83 -12.11 16.24
C PRO A 331 4.63 -11.86 15.33
N SER A 332 4.62 -10.69 14.72
CA SER A 332 3.70 -10.17 13.69
C SER A 332 2.41 -10.95 13.54
N ARG A 333 1.30 -10.49 14.14
CA ARG A 333 0.03 -11.18 14.00
C ARG A 333 -0.38 -11.20 12.53
N TYR A 334 -0.31 -12.38 11.93
CA TYR A 334 -0.95 -12.66 10.65
C TYR A 334 -2.46 -12.56 10.87
N ILE A 335 -3.11 -11.65 10.15
CA ILE A 335 -4.55 -11.55 10.22
C ILE A 335 -5.13 -12.68 9.39
N LYS A 336 -5.86 -13.58 10.08
CA LYS A 336 -6.60 -14.66 9.48
C LYS A 336 -7.55 -14.15 8.39
N ARG A 337 -7.62 -14.87 7.28
CA ARG A 337 -8.62 -14.73 6.23
C ARG A 337 -10.02 -14.62 6.82
N PRO A 338 -10.84 -13.63 6.44
CA PRO A 338 -12.29 -13.77 6.57
C PRO A 338 -12.74 -14.98 5.72
N GLU A 339 -13.69 -15.76 6.19
CA GLU A 339 -14.22 -16.88 5.41
C GLU A 339 -14.64 -16.41 4.01
N GLY A 340 -14.03 -16.99 2.96
CA GLY A 340 -14.30 -16.67 1.56
C GLY A 340 -13.56 -15.47 0.95
N GLY A 341 -12.63 -14.81 1.66
CA GLY A 341 -11.86 -13.68 1.18
C GLY A 341 -10.43 -14.02 0.71
N GLU A 342 -9.83 -13.13 -0.11
CA GLU A 342 -8.40 -13.22 -0.42
C GLU A 342 -7.53 -13.09 0.84
N PRO A 343 -6.36 -13.75 0.89
CA PRO A 343 -5.48 -13.72 2.07
C PRO A 343 -5.01 -12.30 2.36
N PHE A 344 -5.10 -11.96 3.61
CA PHE A 344 -4.83 -10.64 4.14
C PHE A 344 -3.60 -10.70 5.02
N ILE A 345 -2.54 -9.98 4.67
CA ILE A 345 -1.37 -9.88 5.50
C ILE A 345 -1.14 -8.41 5.87
N LEU A 346 -1.43 -8.07 7.11
CA LEU A 346 -0.91 -6.87 7.75
C LEU A 346 0.48 -7.20 8.31
N ILE A 347 1.50 -7.11 7.48
CA ILE A 347 2.87 -7.04 7.97
C ILE A 347 3.17 -5.57 8.24
N GLY A 348 3.54 -5.27 9.46
CA GLY A 348 4.02 -3.95 9.87
C GLY A 348 3.08 -3.10 10.71
N SER A 349 1.93 -3.57 11.15
CA SER A 349 1.53 -3.27 12.50
C SER A 349 2.09 -4.40 13.36
N ALA A 350 3.40 -4.38 13.63
CA ALA A 350 3.80 -4.85 14.93
C ALA A 350 2.80 -4.19 15.88
N VAL A 351 1.90 -4.96 16.49
CA VAL A 351 1.35 -4.53 17.76
C VAL A 351 2.62 -4.29 18.55
N LEU A 352 3.03 -3.01 18.61
CA LEU A 352 4.19 -2.64 19.43
C LEU A 352 3.92 -3.32 20.75
N PRO A 353 4.89 -4.07 21.29
CA PRO A 353 4.71 -4.75 22.55
C PRO A 353 4.06 -3.74 23.48
N MET A 354 2.89 -4.05 24.03
CA MET A 354 2.20 -3.08 24.89
C MET A 354 3.10 -2.84 26.08
N THR A 355 3.72 -1.65 26.15
CA THR A 355 4.55 -1.28 27.27
C THR A 355 3.64 -1.22 28.50
N VAL A 356 3.94 -2.01 29.51
CA VAL A 356 3.28 -1.90 30.81
C VAL A 356 3.82 -0.64 31.48
N ASP A 357 3.00 0.39 31.49
CA ASP A 357 3.28 1.69 32.09
C ASP A 357 2.27 2.00 33.21
N ASP A 358 2.38 3.16 33.83
CA ASP A 358 1.53 3.58 34.94
C ASP A 358 0.03 3.65 34.54
N GLU A 359 -0.28 3.91 33.27
CA GLU A 359 -1.68 3.89 32.77
C GLU A 359 -2.25 2.47 32.83
N VAL A 360 -1.49 1.47 32.34
CA VAL A 360 -1.91 0.05 32.38
C VAL A 360 -2.10 -0.41 33.83
N LEU A 361 -1.15 -0.10 34.71
CA LEU A 361 -1.22 -0.46 36.13
C LEU A 361 -2.41 0.22 36.82
N GLY A 362 -2.65 1.49 36.54
CA GLY A 362 -3.78 2.24 37.06
C GLY A 362 -5.13 1.71 36.59
N MET A 363 -5.24 1.32 35.30
CA MET A 363 -6.44 0.72 34.74
C MET A 363 -6.75 -0.64 35.34
N LEU A 364 -5.74 -1.49 35.54
CA LEU A 364 -5.89 -2.78 36.20
C LEU A 364 -6.34 -2.59 37.68
N ALA A 365 -5.71 -1.66 38.40
CA ALA A 365 -6.07 -1.38 39.79
C ALA A 365 -7.51 -0.88 39.95
N GLN A 366 -8.01 -0.04 39.02
CA GLN A 366 -9.41 0.41 39.01
C GLN A 366 -10.40 -0.76 38.81
N GLN A 367 -9.99 -1.82 38.15
CA GLN A 367 -10.75 -3.04 37.91
C GLN A 367 -10.47 -4.13 38.99
N SER A 368 -9.75 -3.78 40.08
CA SER A 368 -9.34 -4.69 41.15
C SER A 368 -8.41 -5.83 40.70
N HIS A 369 -7.60 -5.56 39.69
CA HIS A 369 -6.63 -6.50 39.13
C HIS A 369 -5.21 -5.99 39.21
N THR A 370 -4.26 -6.90 39.07
CA THR A 370 -2.81 -6.63 38.96
C THR A 370 -2.23 -7.50 37.85
N LEU A 371 -0.98 -7.31 37.48
CA LEU A 371 -0.28 -8.14 36.48
C LEU A 371 -0.21 -9.63 36.89
N SER A 372 -0.23 -9.93 38.20
CA SER A 372 -0.18 -11.30 38.72
C SER A 372 -1.56 -11.93 38.94
N THR A 373 -2.64 -11.20 38.74
CA THR A 373 -4.00 -11.73 38.86
C THR A 373 -4.31 -12.64 37.67
N VAL A 374 -5.01 -13.74 37.90
CA VAL A 374 -5.59 -14.62 36.89
C VAL A 374 -7.05 -14.21 36.66
N PRO A 375 -7.38 -13.55 35.55
CA PRO A 375 -8.76 -13.16 35.25
C PRO A 375 -9.62 -14.39 34.93
N ALA A 376 -10.91 -14.32 35.25
CA ALA A 376 -11.84 -15.39 34.90
C ALA A 376 -11.90 -15.62 33.38
N ALA A 377 -12.23 -16.85 32.98
CA ALA A 377 -12.39 -17.16 31.56
C ALA A 377 -13.48 -16.30 30.91
N GLY A 378 -13.13 -15.57 29.85
CA GLY A 378 -14.01 -14.63 29.15
C GLY A 378 -14.10 -13.22 29.79
N GLU A 379 -13.49 -13.00 30.95
CA GLU A 379 -13.42 -11.67 31.56
C GLU A 379 -12.54 -10.73 30.73
N GLN A 380 -13.08 -9.56 30.38
CA GLN A 380 -12.35 -8.55 29.60
C GLN A 380 -11.84 -7.44 30.52
N LEU A 381 -10.54 -7.28 30.57
CA LEU A 381 -9.89 -6.20 31.32
C LEU A 381 -9.41 -5.13 30.34
N GLN A 382 -9.89 -3.92 30.53
CA GLN A 382 -9.43 -2.76 29.77
C GLN A 382 -8.06 -2.31 30.29
N LEU A 383 -7.10 -2.13 29.37
CA LEU A 383 -5.71 -1.83 29.72
C LEU A 383 -5.35 -0.35 29.52
N ARG A 384 -6.10 0.35 28.66
CA ARG A 384 -5.89 1.77 28.37
C ARG A 384 -7.21 2.49 28.20
N ARG A 385 -7.22 3.79 28.49
CA ARG A 385 -8.36 4.67 28.19
C ARG A 385 -8.40 5.03 26.70
N ARG A 386 -7.21 5.16 26.09
CA ARG A 386 -7.06 5.48 24.67
C ARG A 386 -7.39 4.26 23.80
N ASN A 387 -8.05 4.51 22.66
CA ASN A 387 -8.44 3.48 21.70
C ASN A 387 -7.60 3.50 20.40
N ASN A 388 -6.41 4.14 20.42
CA ASN A 388 -5.53 4.21 19.28
C ASN A 388 -4.83 2.87 19.06
N ALA A 389 -4.67 2.46 17.79
CA ALA A 389 -3.96 1.23 17.44
C ALA A 389 -2.50 1.23 17.94
N SER A 390 -1.82 2.39 17.92
CA SER A 390 -0.46 2.55 18.47
C SER A 390 -0.37 2.34 19.97
N ALA A 391 -1.49 2.37 20.70
CA ALA A 391 -1.59 2.09 22.14
C ALA A 391 -2.17 0.69 22.41
N GLY A 392 -2.21 -0.20 21.41
CA GLY A 392 -2.80 -1.54 21.54
C GLY A 392 -4.31 -1.60 21.32
N GLY A 393 -4.95 -0.49 20.97
CA GLY A 393 -6.36 -0.46 20.62
C GLY A 393 -6.67 -1.33 19.39
N VAL A 394 -7.85 -1.89 19.34
CA VAL A 394 -8.32 -2.70 18.23
C VAL A 394 -9.49 -2.02 17.52
N THR A 395 -9.68 -2.37 16.25
CA THR A 395 -10.81 -1.88 15.46
C THR A 395 -11.77 -3.02 15.14
N GLN A 396 -13.06 -2.72 15.25
CA GLN A 396 -14.14 -3.63 14.86
C GLN A 396 -14.86 -3.05 13.65
N ALA A 397 -14.98 -3.83 12.58
CA ALA A 397 -15.77 -3.43 11.41
C ALA A 397 -17.25 -3.28 11.79
N ILE A 398 -17.86 -2.23 11.29
CA ILE A 398 -19.30 -1.93 11.43
C ILE A 398 -19.92 -1.98 10.05
N ASP A 399 -21.06 -2.66 9.93
CA ASP A 399 -21.82 -2.60 8.68
C ASP A 399 -22.32 -1.16 8.47
N LYS A 400 -21.86 -0.54 7.38
CA LYS A 400 -22.21 0.84 7.05
C LYS A 400 -23.72 1.07 6.88
N THR A 401 -24.49 0.02 6.60
CA THR A 401 -25.95 0.11 6.47
C THR A 401 -26.66 0.34 7.82
N THR A 402 -25.96 0.04 8.93
CA THR A 402 -26.48 0.28 10.30
C THR A 402 -26.22 1.71 10.78
N VAL A 403 -25.35 2.46 10.10
CA VAL A 403 -25.03 3.85 10.44
C VAL A 403 -26.21 4.75 10.08
N HIS A 404 -26.68 5.55 11.04
CA HIS A 404 -27.81 6.46 10.79
C HIS A 404 -27.51 7.40 9.62
N PRO A 405 -28.48 7.67 8.71
CA PRO A 405 -28.26 8.53 7.53
C PRO A 405 -27.72 9.92 7.85
N ASP A 406 -28.16 10.56 8.96
CA ASP A 406 -27.63 11.85 9.39
C ASP A 406 -26.15 11.79 9.72
N ASN A 407 -25.67 10.66 10.28
CA ASN A 407 -24.25 10.46 10.63
C ASN A 407 -23.40 10.20 9.38
N GLN A 408 -23.98 9.52 8.39
CA GLN A 408 -23.35 9.37 7.08
C GLN A 408 -23.16 10.74 6.42
N GLU A 409 -24.23 11.54 6.33
CA GLU A 409 -24.20 12.87 5.73
C GLU A 409 -23.29 13.83 6.50
N LEU A 410 -23.25 13.76 7.85
CA LEU A 410 -22.29 14.49 8.67
C LEU A 410 -20.85 14.26 8.21
N CYS A 411 -20.46 12.99 8.06
CA CYS A 411 -19.09 12.62 7.66
C CYS A 411 -18.78 13.01 6.20
N LEU A 412 -19.74 12.84 5.28
CA LEU A 412 -19.61 13.26 3.90
C LEU A 412 -19.44 14.78 3.77
N ARG A 413 -20.22 15.55 4.54
CA ARG A 413 -20.09 17.01 4.61
C ARG A 413 -18.73 17.43 5.17
N ALA A 414 -18.23 16.74 6.21
CA ALA A 414 -16.91 17.02 6.76
C ALA A 414 -15.80 16.83 5.72
N ALA A 415 -15.85 15.77 4.91
CA ALA A 415 -14.90 15.55 3.82
C ALA A 415 -14.99 16.66 2.75
N ARG A 416 -16.20 17.08 2.38
CA ARG A 416 -16.42 18.20 1.41
C ARG A 416 -15.90 19.53 1.93
N VAL A 417 -16.18 19.87 3.20
CA VAL A 417 -15.71 21.12 3.85
C VAL A 417 -14.19 21.16 3.89
N MET A 418 -13.55 20.01 4.08
CA MET A 418 -12.10 19.87 4.10
C MET A 418 -11.48 19.76 2.69
N ASP A 419 -12.27 19.78 1.61
CA ASP A 419 -11.84 19.62 0.22
C ASP A 419 -10.99 18.35 -0.01
N LEU A 420 -11.44 17.23 0.54
CA LEU A 420 -10.78 15.93 0.45
C LEU A 420 -11.61 14.95 -0.37
N ASP A 421 -11.02 14.40 -1.43
CA ASP A 421 -11.56 13.31 -2.23
C ASP A 421 -11.47 11.96 -1.50
N ILE A 422 -10.40 11.78 -0.72
CA ILE A 422 -10.17 10.63 0.16
C ILE A 422 -9.96 11.15 1.57
N ALA A 423 -10.81 10.75 2.49
CA ALA A 423 -10.78 11.23 3.87
C ALA A 423 -11.04 10.13 4.89
N GLY A 424 -10.41 10.27 6.06
CA GLY A 424 -10.72 9.47 7.24
C GLY A 424 -11.27 10.37 8.35
N ILE A 425 -12.55 10.22 8.67
CA ILE A 425 -13.21 11.00 9.72
C ILE A 425 -13.16 10.24 11.04
N ASP A 426 -12.61 10.86 12.08
CA ASP A 426 -12.66 10.37 13.45
C ASP A 426 -13.84 11.02 14.18
N LEU A 427 -14.89 10.23 14.39
CA LEU A 427 -16.15 10.63 14.98
C LEU A 427 -16.30 10.00 16.37
N LEU A 428 -16.56 10.83 17.38
CA LEU A 428 -17.11 10.40 18.67
C LEU A 428 -18.63 10.58 18.66
N ILE A 429 -19.36 9.53 18.99
CA ILE A 429 -20.82 9.54 19.06
C ILE A 429 -21.27 8.49 20.08
N PRO A 430 -22.29 8.76 20.93
CA PRO A 430 -22.78 7.78 21.89
C PRO A 430 -23.26 6.49 21.23
N ASP A 431 -24.04 6.60 20.16
CA ASP A 431 -24.56 5.48 19.37
C ASP A 431 -24.63 5.86 17.89
N ILE A 432 -23.83 5.21 17.06
CA ILE A 432 -23.74 5.51 15.63
C ILE A 432 -25.01 5.13 14.85
N THR A 433 -25.89 4.32 15.45
CA THR A 433 -27.20 3.94 14.86
C THR A 433 -28.29 4.98 15.10
N GLN A 434 -28.04 5.99 15.93
CA GLN A 434 -28.94 7.11 16.22
C GLN A 434 -28.43 8.40 15.59
N SER A 435 -29.35 9.31 15.23
CA SER A 435 -28.98 10.61 14.66
C SER A 435 -28.14 11.44 15.62
N TRP A 436 -27.00 11.97 15.14
CA TRP A 436 -26.16 12.89 15.88
C TRP A 436 -26.89 14.20 16.29
N LEU A 437 -27.93 14.57 15.55
CA LEU A 437 -28.77 15.73 15.89
C LEU A 437 -29.56 15.50 17.18
N ALA A 438 -29.83 14.25 17.53
CA ALA A 438 -30.52 13.89 18.77
C ALA A 438 -29.56 13.57 19.92
N THR A 439 -28.44 12.89 19.64
CA THR A 439 -27.52 12.40 20.68
C THR A 439 -26.27 13.26 20.87
N GLY A 440 -26.01 14.19 19.95
CA GLY A 440 -24.73 14.87 19.81
C GLY A 440 -23.67 13.99 19.16
N ALA A 441 -22.64 14.65 18.65
CA ALA A 441 -21.41 14.02 18.15
C ALA A 441 -20.26 15.02 18.19
N LEU A 442 -19.02 14.51 18.03
CA LEU A 442 -17.82 15.32 17.88
C LEU A 442 -16.94 14.74 16.78
N ILE A 443 -16.60 15.55 15.79
CA ILE A 443 -15.54 15.22 14.83
C ILE A 443 -14.21 15.64 15.45
N CYS A 444 -13.42 14.65 15.90
CA CYS A 444 -12.15 14.91 16.58
C CYS A 444 -11.02 15.26 15.62
N GLU A 445 -11.06 14.66 14.42
CA GLU A 445 -9.99 14.74 13.44
C GLU A 445 -10.50 14.36 12.04
N VAL A 446 -9.93 15.01 11.03
CA VAL A 446 -10.10 14.63 9.62
C VAL A 446 -8.72 14.32 9.06
N ASN A 447 -8.55 13.11 8.55
CA ASN A 447 -7.27 12.64 8.03
C ASN A 447 -7.28 12.69 6.50
N ALA A 448 -6.33 13.44 5.90
CA ALA A 448 -6.14 13.56 4.46
C ALA A 448 -5.44 12.33 3.85
N VAL A 449 -4.75 11.53 4.68
CA VAL A 449 -4.07 10.31 4.25
C VAL A 449 -4.51 9.17 5.15
N PRO A 450 -5.80 8.78 5.08
CA PRO A 450 -6.32 7.76 5.97
C PRO A 450 -5.67 6.41 5.68
N GLN A 451 -5.38 5.65 6.74
CA GLN A 451 -5.05 4.25 6.58
C GLN A 451 -6.32 3.48 6.22
N VAL A 452 -6.29 2.83 5.07
CA VAL A 452 -7.38 2.01 4.55
C VAL A 452 -6.96 0.54 4.59
N GLY A 453 -7.86 -0.33 4.99
CA GLY A 453 -7.55 -1.76 5.04
C GLY A 453 -7.22 -2.32 3.65
N TYR A 454 -6.38 -3.36 3.61
CA TYR A 454 -5.79 -3.93 2.40
C TYR A 454 -6.82 -4.28 1.30
N ASN A 455 -7.89 -5.00 1.60
CA ASN A 455 -8.72 -5.57 0.53
C ASN A 455 -9.79 -4.61 -0.01
N HIS A 456 -10.77 -4.28 0.80
CA HIS A 456 -11.93 -3.55 0.32
C HIS A 456 -11.64 -2.06 0.08
N GLY A 457 -10.96 -1.42 1.01
CA GLY A 457 -10.66 0.02 0.91
C GLY A 457 -9.73 0.36 -0.24
N ILE A 458 -8.62 -0.38 -0.41
CA ILE A 458 -7.66 -0.17 -1.51
C ILE A 458 -8.31 -0.44 -2.86
N THR A 459 -9.12 -1.50 -2.98
CA THR A 459 -9.86 -1.83 -4.20
C THR A 459 -10.76 -0.67 -4.62
N GLN A 460 -11.56 -0.13 -3.70
CA GLN A 460 -12.47 0.98 -3.99
C GLN A 460 -11.73 2.26 -4.35
N ILE A 461 -10.57 2.54 -3.72
CA ILE A 461 -9.73 3.68 -4.10
C ILE A 461 -9.23 3.53 -5.54
N VAL A 462 -8.71 2.36 -5.93
CA VAL A 462 -8.23 2.11 -7.29
C VAL A 462 -9.38 2.23 -8.30
N ASP A 463 -10.53 1.62 -7.99
CA ASP A 463 -11.72 1.70 -8.85
C ASP A 463 -12.20 3.14 -9.02
N HIS A 464 -12.18 3.94 -7.96
CA HIS A 464 -12.54 5.35 -8.02
C HIS A 464 -11.54 6.19 -8.83
N ILE A 465 -10.24 6.04 -8.55
CA ILE A 465 -9.19 6.82 -9.24
C ILE A 465 -9.23 6.57 -10.76
N PHE A 466 -9.48 5.33 -11.18
CA PHE A 466 -9.40 4.89 -12.57
C PHE A 466 -10.75 4.55 -13.20
N GLN A 467 -11.86 5.05 -12.65
CA GLN A 467 -13.21 4.81 -13.17
C GLN A 467 -13.41 5.25 -14.63
N THR A 468 -12.65 6.24 -15.11
CA THR A 468 -12.74 6.77 -16.49
C THR A 468 -11.77 6.08 -17.46
N GLY A 469 -10.89 5.23 -16.95
CA GLY A 469 -9.88 4.52 -17.73
C GLY A 469 -8.48 4.61 -17.11
N VAL A 470 -7.58 3.82 -17.63
CA VAL A 470 -6.20 3.73 -17.15
C VAL A 470 -5.17 3.85 -18.27
N ARG A 471 -5.58 3.60 -19.52
CA ARG A 471 -4.69 3.60 -20.68
C ARG A 471 -5.26 4.40 -21.82
N VAL A 472 -4.40 5.14 -22.49
CA VAL A 472 -4.65 5.66 -23.84
C VAL A 472 -4.09 4.69 -24.88
N PRO A 473 -4.60 4.68 -26.13
CA PRO A 473 -4.00 3.88 -27.21
C PRO A 473 -2.52 4.25 -27.43
N MET A 474 -1.67 3.22 -27.49
CA MET A 474 -0.24 3.38 -27.65
C MET A 474 0.28 2.47 -28.77
N HIS A 475 1.06 3.04 -29.68
CA HIS A 475 1.69 2.35 -30.79
C HIS A 475 3.21 2.44 -30.67
N MET A 476 3.92 1.36 -30.97
CA MET A 476 5.38 1.30 -30.94
C MET A 476 5.93 1.06 -32.34
N VAL A 477 6.96 1.80 -32.70
CA VAL A 477 7.74 1.59 -33.91
C VAL A 477 9.16 1.23 -33.51
N ILE A 478 9.65 0.10 -33.98
CA ILE A 478 11.01 -0.37 -33.70
C ILE A 478 11.81 -0.35 -35.01
N VAL A 479 12.80 0.52 -35.07
CA VAL A 479 13.70 0.71 -36.22
C VAL A 479 15.08 0.11 -35.96
N GLU A 480 15.84 -0.21 -37.00
CA GLU A 480 17.22 -0.71 -36.86
C GLU A 480 18.14 0.37 -36.26
N SER A 481 18.07 1.55 -36.84
CA SER A 481 18.85 2.71 -36.41
C SER A 481 18.04 3.98 -36.63
N TRP A 482 18.26 4.95 -35.78
CA TRP A 482 17.57 6.23 -35.88
C TRP A 482 17.98 7.02 -37.13
N SER A 483 16.99 7.55 -37.86
CA SER A 483 17.17 8.46 -39.00
C SER A 483 16.17 9.64 -38.93
N GLN A 484 16.40 10.70 -39.73
CA GLN A 484 15.43 11.79 -39.84
C GLN A 484 14.14 11.36 -40.55
N ASP A 485 14.19 10.35 -41.40
CA ASP A 485 13.02 9.81 -42.10
C ASP A 485 12.05 9.14 -41.12
N ASP A 486 12.56 8.65 -39.99
CA ASP A 486 11.72 8.06 -38.92
C ASP A 486 10.85 9.09 -38.22
N LEU A 487 11.25 10.38 -38.21
CA LEU A 487 10.42 11.46 -37.71
C LEU A 487 9.20 11.71 -38.64
N HIS A 488 9.40 11.66 -39.96
CA HIS A 488 8.31 11.76 -40.93
C HIS A 488 7.38 10.55 -40.80
N LEU A 489 7.94 9.37 -40.69
CA LEU A 489 7.20 8.14 -40.46
C LEU A 489 6.35 8.21 -39.17
N ALA A 490 6.91 8.73 -38.07
CA ALA A 490 6.16 8.91 -36.84
C ALA A 490 4.97 9.84 -36.99
N HIS A 491 5.17 10.95 -37.71
CA HIS A 491 4.11 11.91 -38.01
C HIS A 491 3.01 11.32 -38.90
N GLU A 492 3.39 10.57 -39.94
CA GLU A 492 2.44 9.87 -40.81
C GLU A 492 1.64 8.81 -40.04
N LEU A 493 2.32 7.98 -39.23
CA LEU A 493 1.69 6.96 -38.41
C LEU A 493 0.77 7.59 -37.34
N ALA A 494 1.17 8.70 -36.73
CA ALA A 494 0.31 9.44 -35.81
C ALA A 494 -0.98 9.91 -36.52
N THR A 495 -0.87 10.39 -37.76
CA THR A 495 -2.02 10.79 -38.58
C THR A 495 -2.91 9.58 -38.92
N ILE A 496 -2.31 8.46 -39.36
CA ILE A 496 -3.04 7.24 -39.73
C ILE A 496 -3.77 6.62 -38.53
N THR A 497 -3.13 6.61 -37.37
CA THR A 497 -3.69 6.03 -36.13
C THR A 497 -4.61 7.00 -35.38
N GLY A 498 -4.72 8.26 -35.84
CA GLY A 498 -5.45 9.31 -35.14
C GLY A 498 -4.80 9.71 -33.80
N SER A 499 -3.49 9.46 -33.65
CA SER A 499 -2.75 9.81 -32.45
C SER A 499 -2.45 11.31 -32.40
N ASN A 500 -2.70 11.93 -31.25
CA ASN A 500 -2.42 13.35 -31.07
C ASN A 500 -0.97 13.59 -30.61
N ALA A 501 -0.20 12.53 -30.35
CA ALA A 501 1.18 12.63 -29.90
C ALA A 501 2.10 11.60 -30.58
N PHE A 502 3.39 11.92 -30.64
CA PHE A 502 4.45 10.96 -30.96
C PHE A 502 5.76 11.32 -30.26
N SER A 503 6.63 10.35 -30.09
CA SER A 503 7.93 10.50 -29.45
C SER A 503 9.05 9.83 -30.25
N ALA A 504 10.19 10.50 -30.23
CA ALA A 504 11.46 10.01 -30.74
C ALA A 504 12.60 10.54 -29.86
N SER A 505 13.82 10.01 -29.98
CA SER A 505 14.97 10.53 -29.24
C SER A 505 15.21 12.03 -29.46
N THR A 506 14.81 12.56 -30.62
CA THR A 506 14.92 13.98 -30.98
C THR A 506 13.89 14.88 -30.30
N GLY A 507 12.83 14.35 -29.72
CA GLY A 507 11.80 15.12 -29.01
C GLY A 507 10.47 14.39 -28.86
N ILE A 508 9.51 15.12 -28.29
CA ILE A 508 8.10 14.74 -28.26
C ILE A 508 7.25 15.81 -28.94
N TRP A 509 6.21 15.35 -29.62
CA TRP A 509 5.24 16.21 -30.28
C TRP A 509 3.84 15.90 -29.78
N ILE A 510 3.09 16.94 -29.41
CA ILE A 510 1.71 16.84 -28.98
C ILE A 510 0.90 17.86 -29.77
N ASN A 511 -0.20 17.45 -30.37
CA ASN A 511 -1.05 18.27 -31.23
C ASN A 511 -0.24 19.00 -32.34
N GLY A 512 0.72 18.30 -32.94
CA GLY A 512 1.57 18.81 -34.02
C GLY A 512 2.69 19.77 -33.60
N LYS A 513 2.82 20.06 -32.30
CA LYS A 513 3.83 20.98 -31.77
C LYS A 513 4.93 20.21 -31.03
N CYS A 514 6.20 20.53 -31.32
CA CYS A 514 7.33 20.03 -30.54
C CYS A 514 7.31 20.62 -29.13
N MET A 515 7.30 19.74 -28.12
CA MET A 515 7.12 20.12 -26.71
C MET A 515 8.38 19.95 -25.85
N SER A 516 9.48 19.43 -26.42
CA SER A 516 10.67 19.13 -25.64
C SER A 516 11.98 19.38 -26.40
N ARG A 517 13.09 19.34 -25.67
CA ARG A 517 14.43 19.14 -26.20
C ARG A 517 14.65 17.66 -26.53
N PRO A 518 15.72 17.30 -27.27
CA PRO A 518 16.11 15.89 -27.47
C PRO A 518 16.33 15.16 -26.15
N PHE A 519 16.03 13.88 -26.14
CA PHE A 519 16.24 12.95 -25.05
C PHE A 519 17.50 12.11 -25.27
N ALA A 520 17.97 11.42 -24.24
CA ALA A 520 19.11 10.53 -24.32
C ALA A 520 18.85 9.33 -25.27
N ASN A 521 17.59 8.87 -25.33
CA ASN A 521 17.14 7.74 -26.12
C ASN A 521 15.62 7.78 -26.34
N GLY A 522 15.11 6.90 -27.22
CA GLY A 522 13.69 6.75 -27.52
C GLY A 522 12.87 6.24 -26.35
N PHE A 523 13.44 5.42 -25.48
CA PHE A 523 12.79 4.94 -24.25
C PHE A 523 12.40 6.09 -23.31
N THR A 524 13.33 7.01 -23.06
CA THR A 524 13.08 8.17 -22.21
C THR A 524 12.06 9.12 -22.83
N ALA A 525 12.14 9.32 -24.17
CA ALA A 525 11.17 10.13 -24.90
C ALA A 525 9.76 9.52 -24.84
N ALA A 526 9.63 8.20 -25.01
CA ALA A 526 8.37 7.48 -24.90
C ALA A 526 7.77 7.60 -23.50
N ARG A 527 8.59 7.48 -22.44
CA ARG A 527 8.13 7.70 -21.06
C ARG A 527 7.60 9.12 -20.84
N ALA A 528 8.22 10.13 -21.45
CA ALA A 528 7.75 11.50 -21.33
C ALA A 528 6.35 11.68 -21.95
N VAL A 529 6.07 11.08 -23.10
CA VAL A 529 4.75 11.07 -23.74
C VAL A 529 3.72 10.29 -22.90
N ILE A 530 4.12 9.14 -22.37
CA ILE A 530 3.25 8.29 -21.53
C ILE A 530 2.73 9.05 -20.31
N PHE A 531 3.53 9.96 -19.74
CA PHE A 531 3.17 10.70 -18.52
C PHE A 531 2.48 12.04 -18.76
N ASP A 532 2.38 12.49 -20.01
CA ASP A 532 1.74 13.75 -20.34
C ASP A 532 0.22 13.60 -20.43
N GLN A 533 -0.50 14.32 -19.59
CA GLN A 533 -1.97 14.27 -19.51
C GLN A 533 -2.68 14.89 -20.73
N GLN A 534 -1.98 15.57 -21.63
CA GLN A 534 -2.54 16.05 -22.90
C GLN A 534 -2.57 14.96 -23.97
N VAL A 535 -1.92 13.83 -23.72
CA VAL A 535 -1.85 12.70 -24.65
C VAL A 535 -3.11 11.86 -24.58
N GLU A 536 -3.79 11.73 -25.71
CA GLU A 536 -4.99 10.90 -25.89
C GLU A 536 -4.69 9.59 -26.62
N SER A 537 -3.63 9.57 -27.42
CA SER A 537 -3.06 8.43 -28.11
C SER A 537 -1.67 8.81 -28.61
N ALA A 538 -0.73 7.85 -28.66
CA ALA A 538 0.62 8.17 -29.11
C ALA A 538 1.28 7.08 -29.94
N VAL A 539 2.23 7.52 -30.81
CA VAL A 539 3.20 6.69 -31.50
C VAL A 539 4.57 6.91 -30.87
N CYS A 540 5.23 5.84 -30.42
CA CYS A 540 6.56 5.90 -29.83
C CYS A 540 7.56 5.22 -30.78
N ILE A 541 8.74 5.84 -30.99
CA ILE A 541 9.81 5.23 -31.78
C ILE A 541 10.99 4.88 -30.89
N MET A 542 11.49 3.66 -31.04
CA MET A 542 12.72 3.16 -30.42
C MET A 542 13.55 2.38 -31.44
N THR A 543 14.86 2.32 -31.20
CA THR A 543 15.72 1.43 -31.96
C THR A 543 15.72 0.02 -31.36
N LYS A 544 16.09 -0.99 -32.15
CA LYS A 544 16.27 -2.38 -31.70
C LYS A 544 17.23 -2.47 -30.50
N VAL A 545 18.32 -1.72 -30.55
CA VAL A 545 19.33 -1.68 -29.48
C VAL A 545 18.69 -1.15 -28.19
N GLU A 546 17.95 -0.05 -28.27
CA GLU A 546 17.26 0.49 -27.08
C GLU A 546 16.24 -0.49 -26.49
N VAL A 547 15.50 -1.22 -27.33
CA VAL A 547 14.56 -2.25 -26.85
C VAL A 547 15.29 -3.40 -26.18
N SER A 548 16.42 -3.86 -26.74
CA SER A 548 17.20 -4.97 -26.16
C SER A 548 17.92 -4.60 -24.85
N GLU A 549 18.34 -3.35 -24.71
CA GLU A 549 19.07 -2.86 -23.52
C GLU A 549 18.12 -2.35 -22.41
N LEU A 550 17.06 -1.64 -22.79
CA LEU A 550 16.19 -0.91 -21.86
C LEU A 550 14.80 -1.56 -21.70
N GLY A 551 14.42 -2.46 -22.60
CA GLY A 551 13.06 -3.00 -22.68
C GLY A 551 12.07 -2.00 -23.30
N LEU A 552 10.78 -2.31 -23.19
CA LEU A 552 9.68 -1.45 -23.61
C LEU A 552 9.25 -0.52 -22.48
N PRO A 553 8.91 0.75 -22.77
CA PRO A 553 8.49 1.72 -21.74
C PRO A 553 7.12 1.42 -21.12
N LEU A 554 6.36 0.50 -21.75
CA LEU A 554 5.08 -0.03 -21.26
C LEU A 554 5.04 -1.55 -21.39
N ASP A 555 4.16 -2.14 -20.62
CA ASP A 555 3.87 -3.58 -20.64
C ASP A 555 3.04 -4.02 -21.83
N ARG A 556 2.31 -3.11 -22.49
CA ARG A 556 1.40 -3.42 -23.58
C ARG A 556 1.24 -2.25 -24.54
N PHE A 557 1.23 -2.58 -25.84
CA PHE A 557 0.94 -1.67 -26.94
C PHE A 557 -0.23 -2.22 -27.79
N ASP A 558 -1.03 -1.31 -28.36
CA ASP A 558 -2.12 -1.69 -29.27
C ASP A 558 -1.57 -2.21 -30.59
N GLN A 559 -0.43 -1.68 -31.03
CA GLN A 559 0.27 -2.15 -32.21
C GLN A 559 1.77 -1.96 -32.04
N ILE A 560 2.56 -2.92 -32.53
CA ILE A 560 4.01 -2.81 -32.66
C ILE A 560 4.37 -3.02 -34.14
N LEU A 561 5.09 -2.06 -34.70
CA LEU A 561 5.63 -2.09 -36.05
C LEU A 561 7.14 -2.28 -35.95
N ILE A 562 7.69 -3.26 -36.65
CA ILE A 562 9.12 -3.62 -36.58
C ILE A 562 9.73 -3.60 -37.98
N GLU A 563 10.85 -2.91 -38.13
CA GLU A 563 11.56 -2.81 -39.41
C GLU A 563 12.08 -4.18 -39.90
N ASN A 564 12.78 -4.91 -39.01
CA ASN A 564 13.23 -6.31 -39.26
C ASN A 564 12.86 -7.15 -38.00
N PRO A 565 11.88 -8.05 -38.08
CA PRO A 565 11.33 -8.71 -36.91
C PRO A 565 12.22 -9.81 -36.29
N ASP A 566 13.23 -10.33 -37.00
CA ASP A 566 13.85 -11.62 -36.69
C ASP A 566 14.51 -11.70 -35.29
N ASP A 567 15.14 -10.62 -34.80
CA ASP A 567 15.89 -10.65 -33.54
C ASP A 567 15.11 -10.17 -32.31
N VAL A 568 14.15 -9.24 -32.49
CA VAL A 568 13.46 -8.52 -31.39
C VAL A 568 12.06 -9.07 -31.16
N VAL A 569 11.50 -9.81 -32.09
CA VAL A 569 10.12 -10.28 -32.04
C VAL A 569 9.81 -11.07 -30.78
N ASN A 570 10.73 -11.90 -30.30
CA ASN A 570 10.54 -12.70 -29.07
C ASN A 570 10.47 -11.84 -27.81
N TRP A 571 11.15 -10.68 -27.82
CA TRP A 571 11.14 -9.74 -26.70
C TRP A 571 9.82 -8.97 -26.57
N VAL A 572 9.20 -8.69 -27.72
CA VAL A 572 8.02 -7.81 -27.80
C VAL A 572 6.72 -8.55 -28.04
N ASN A 573 6.76 -9.78 -28.54
CA ASN A 573 5.57 -10.56 -28.89
C ASN A 573 4.52 -10.66 -27.75
N PRO A 574 4.91 -10.86 -26.49
CA PRO A 574 3.94 -10.88 -25.40
C PRO A 574 3.29 -9.53 -25.09
N HIS A 575 3.82 -8.43 -25.63
CA HIS A 575 3.42 -7.05 -25.33
C HIS A 575 2.47 -6.44 -26.36
N SER A 576 2.13 -7.15 -27.42
CA SER A 576 1.07 -6.76 -28.37
C SER A 576 0.52 -7.97 -29.13
N ALA A 577 -0.80 -8.00 -29.28
CA ALA A 577 -1.46 -8.97 -30.17
C ALA A 577 -1.39 -8.56 -31.65
N ASN A 578 -0.87 -7.38 -31.97
CA ASN A 578 -0.87 -6.79 -33.30
C ASN A 578 0.55 -6.32 -33.68
N ILE A 579 1.41 -7.29 -34.02
CA ILE A 579 2.77 -7.03 -34.50
C ILE A 579 2.78 -7.13 -36.04
N LYS A 580 3.32 -6.11 -36.70
CA LYS A 580 3.40 -6.06 -38.16
C LYS A 580 4.78 -5.59 -38.62
N PRO A 581 5.24 -6.05 -39.79
CA PRO A 581 6.41 -5.46 -40.43
C PRO A 581 6.19 -3.99 -40.77
N LEU A 582 7.18 -3.15 -40.53
CA LEU A 582 7.11 -1.72 -40.82
C LEU A 582 6.97 -1.43 -42.33
N LYS A 583 7.50 -2.33 -43.21
CA LYS A 583 7.40 -2.24 -44.69
C LYS A 583 5.99 -2.03 -45.22
N VAL A 584 4.98 -2.40 -44.49
CA VAL A 584 3.56 -2.17 -44.88
C VAL A 584 3.23 -0.68 -44.98
N TYR A 585 3.97 0.19 -44.31
CA TYR A 585 3.76 1.63 -44.26
C TYR A 585 4.83 2.47 -44.96
N ARG A 586 6.00 1.84 -45.32
CA ARG A 586 6.96 2.44 -46.23
C ARG A 586 6.55 1.97 -47.64
N ASN A 587 6.05 2.86 -48.47
CA ASN A 587 5.69 2.60 -49.86
C ASN A 587 6.96 2.17 -50.64
N GLU A 588 7.45 0.95 -50.46
CA GLU A 588 8.42 0.27 -51.31
C GLU A 588 7.77 -0.89 -52.05
#